data_78dc69979bc649404038257d3da0cacb
#
_entry.id   78dc69979bc649404038257d3da0cacb
#
_cell.length_a   1.000
_cell.length_b   1.000
_cell.length_c   1.000
_cell.angle_alpha   90.00
_cell.angle_beta   90.00
_cell.angle_gamma   90.00
#
_symmetry.space_group_name_H-M   'P 1'
#
loop_
_entity.id
_entity.type
_entity.pdbx_description
1 polymer ?
#
loop_
_entity_poly.entity_id
_entity_poly.type
_entity_poly.pdbx_seq_one_letter_code
_entity_poly.pdbx_strand_id
1 'polypeptide(L)'
;MTFGFGVLRVLAFVGVGVLSALIVFALKNGLPFQPFIVGLAIVAPISGVLHWCESWIAHDMAFRLLAELRIATFRKIDQLAPAYLTRRRTGDLMAIVTQDVEMIEYFFAHTVAPAFVSVLVPTAVIVVLLGFSPWMALALSPFLIAVALSPFLMRDRVDQLGSRAREAAGELSAHAIDSIQGIAEIRAFQDEGRRGSFFDQLASRHISLRLPYFEQLTLQQSLLEVFTGLGGLAVVTTGALLTSRGSVDPAVLPLLTILAMAAFLPISEIAEIGRQLADTLGATRRVYALENEPVPVADGPGVVLNTRDPSLLLRGVTFNYPGHNQLVLNQVSCEISPGQSIALVGPSGAGKTTLAHLLMRFWDPT
;
A
#
# COMPACT_ATOMS: atom_id res chain seq x y z
N MET A 1 -5.24 -13.32 16.53
CA MET A 1 -6.66 -13.02 16.83
C MET A 1 -7.43 -12.67 15.55
N THR A 2 -6.98 -11.76 14.72
CA THR A 2 -7.64 -11.33 13.47
C THR A 2 -8.03 -12.51 12.57
N PHE A 3 -7.13 -13.47 12.34
CA PHE A 3 -7.42 -14.67 11.58
C PHE A 3 -8.56 -15.51 12.16
N GLY A 4 -8.64 -15.63 13.49
CA GLY A 4 -9.73 -16.38 14.15
C GLY A 4 -11.08 -15.75 13.86
N PHE A 5 -11.19 -14.42 13.94
CA PHE A 5 -12.44 -13.72 13.61
C PHE A 5 -12.76 -13.80 12.10
N GLY A 6 -11.77 -13.73 11.22
CA GLY A 6 -11.96 -13.92 9.78
C GLY A 6 -12.51 -15.30 9.43
N VAL A 7 -11.96 -16.37 10.01
CA VAL A 7 -12.47 -17.74 9.84
C VAL A 7 -13.90 -17.86 10.37
N LEU A 8 -14.18 -17.36 11.58
CA LEU A 8 -15.52 -17.40 12.17
C LEU A 8 -16.53 -16.61 11.33
N ARG A 9 -16.13 -15.47 10.78
CA ARG A 9 -16.96 -14.68 9.85
C ARG A 9 -17.31 -15.47 8.59
N VAL A 10 -16.32 -16.14 7.98
CA VAL A 10 -16.55 -17.00 6.80
C VAL A 10 -17.50 -18.15 7.14
N LEU A 11 -17.32 -18.82 8.29
CA LEU A 11 -18.22 -19.87 8.75
C LEU A 11 -19.64 -19.33 8.99
N ALA A 12 -19.77 -18.16 9.60
CA ALA A 12 -21.07 -17.52 9.79
C ALA A 12 -21.72 -17.15 8.44
N PHE A 13 -20.96 -16.62 7.48
CA PHE A 13 -21.45 -16.31 6.14
C PHE A 13 -21.96 -17.57 5.41
N VAL A 14 -21.20 -18.66 5.44
CA VAL A 14 -21.63 -19.97 4.90
C VAL A 14 -22.86 -20.46 5.66
N GLY A 15 -22.89 -20.30 6.99
CA GLY A 15 -24.02 -20.65 7.83
C GLY A 15 -25.31 -19.91 7.47
N VAL A 16 -25.24 -18.61 7.14
CA VAL A 16 -26.39 -17.84 6.62
C VAL A 16 -26.94 -18.47 5.35
N GLY A 17 -26.06 -18.82 4.40
CA GLY A 17 -26.45 -19.50 3.17
C GLY A 17 -27.11 -20.86 3.42
N VAL A 18 -26.51 -21.70 4.28
CA VAL A 18 -27.03 -23.03 4.65
C VAL A 18 -28.39 -22.93 5.32
N LEU A 19 -28.56 -22.03 6.32
CA LEU A 19 -29.83 -21.84 7.02
C LEU A 19 -30.92 -21.35 6.07
N SER A 20 -30.58 -20.43 5.14
CA SER A 20 -31.53 -19.95 4.12
C SER A 20 -32.05 -21.10 3.24
N ALA A 21 -31.16 -22.02 2.85
CA ALA A 21 -31.55 -23.17 2.07
C ALA A 21 -32.38 -24.18 2.87
N LEU A 22 -32.02 -24.40 4.12
CA LEU A 22 -32.78 -25.28 4.99
C LEU A 22 -34.24 -24.76 5.22
N ILE A 23 -34.42 -23.44 5.24
CA ILE A 23 -35.76 -22.81 5.24
C ILE A 23 -36.54 -23.19 3.99
N VAL A 24 -35.93 -23.03 2.81
CA VAL A 24 -36.58 -23.37 1.53
C VAL A 24 -36.87 -24.85 1.44
N PHE A 25 -35.93 -25.71 1.87
CA PHE A 25 -36.10 -27.14 1.92
C PHE A 25 -37.25 -27.56 2.87
N ALA A 26 -37.29 -26.99 4.07
CA ALA A 26 -38.34 -27.29 5.07
C ALA A 26 -39.72 -26.85 4.55
N LEU A 27 -39.84 -25.65 3.97
CA LEU A 27 -41.08 -25.16 3.39
C LEU A 27 -41.61 -26.08 2.28
N LYS A 28 -40.72 -26.52 1.37
CA LYS A 28 -41.08 -27.41 0.27
C LYS A 28 -41.60 -28.76 0.76
N ASN A 29 -41.02 -29.30 1.85
CA ASN A 29 -41.33 -30.61 2.37
C ASN A 29 -42.38 -30.61 3.52
N GLY A 30 -42.97 -29.43 3.81
CA GLY A 30 -43.95 -29.32 4.92
C GLY A 30 -43.35 -29.53 6.32
N LEU A 31 -42.03 -29.37 6.46
CA LEU A 31 -41.30 -29.51 7.72
C LEU A 31 -41.28 -28.18 8.51
N PRO A 32 -41.10 -28.22 9.83
CA PRO A 32 -40.98 -27.01 10.63
C PRO A 32 -39.76 -26.22 10.25
N PHE A 33 -39.94 -24.98 9.78
CA PHE A 33 -38.88 -24.07 9.33
C PHE A 33 -38.50 -23.00 10.36
N GLN A 34 -39.33 -22.82 11.41
CA GLN A 34 -39.13 -21.84 12.48
C GLN A 34 -37.73 -21.90 13.15
N PRO A 35 -37.16 -23.08 13.45
CA PRO A 35 -35.83 -23.16 14.05
C PRO A 35 -34.75 -22.55 13.13
N PHE A 36 -34.87 -22.72 11.82
CA PHE A 36 -33.91 -22.17 10.84
C PHE A 36 -34.03 -20.68 10.73
N ILE A 37 -35.25 -20.09 10.83
CA ILE A 37 -35.45 -18.64 10.89
C ILE A 37 -34.79 -18.05 12.14
N VAL A 38 -34.98 -18.70 13.31
CA VAL A 38 -34.35 -18.26 14.55
C VAL A 38 -32.82 -18.38 14.44
N GLY A 39 -32.32 -19.49 13.88
CA GLY A 39 -30.89 -19.64 13.59
C GLY A 39 -30.34 -18.51 12.69
N LEU A 40 -31.05 -18.19 11.61
CA LEU A 40 -30.68 -17.12 10.69
C LEU A 40 -30.71 -15.76 11.38
N ALA A 41 -31.75 -15.47 12.19
CA ALA A 41 -31.85 -14.23 12.96
C ALA A 41 -30.71 -14.05 13.99
N ILE A 42 -30.09 -15.13 14.41
CA ILE A 42 -28.92 -15.12 15.30
C ILE A 42 -27.61 -15.05 14.52
N VAL A 43 -27.45 -15.90 13.51
CA VAL A 43 -26.15 -15.99 12.76
C VAL A 43 -25.88 -14.76 11.89
N ALA A 44 -26.91 -14.16 11.30
CA ALA A 44 -26.71 -12.98 10.45
C ALA A 44 -26.16 -11.76 11.23
N PRO A 45 -26.73 -11.36 12.39
CA PRO A 45 -26.11 -10.31 13.22
C PRO A 45 -24.73 -10.71 13.75
N ILE A 46 -24.52 -11.97 14.13
CA ILE A 46 -23.21 -12.46 14.59
C ILE A 46 -22.17 -12.29 13.48
N SER A 47 -22.50 -12.58 12.21
CA SER A 47 -21.60 -12.35 11.08
C SER A 47 -21.16 -10.88 10.98
N GLY A 48 -22.10 -9.94 11.18
CA GLY A 48 -21.79 -8.50 11.22
C GLY A 48 -20.87 -8.11 12.38
N VAL A 49 -21.15 -8.65 13.59
CA VAL A 49 -20.30 -8.42 14.77
C VAL A 49 -18.88 -8.98 14.56
N LEU A 50 -18.77 -10.19 14.00
CA LEU A 50 -17.49 -10.80 13.68
C LEU A 50 -16.69 -9.99 12.66
N HIS A 51 -17.36 -9.44 11.65
CA HIS A 51 -16.73 -8.54 10.69
C HIS A 51 -16.23 -7.25 11.36
N TRP A 52 -17.04 -6.66 12.23
CA TRP A 52 -16.63 -5.50 13.00
C TRP A 52 -15.42 -5.79 13.90
N CYS A 53 -15.44 -6.90 14.64
CA CYS A 53 -14.31 -7.32 15.49
C CYS A 53 -13.03 -7.58 14.69
N GLU A 54 -13.14 -8.26 13.54
CA GLU A 54 -12.03 -8.53 12.63
C GLU A 54 -11.40 -7.22 12.15
N SER A 55 -12.23 -6.30 11.63
CA SER A 55 -11.80 -5.00 11.12
C SER A 55 -11.20 -4.13 12.22
N TRP A 56 -11.86 -4.03 13.37
CA TRP A 56 -11.38 -3.25 14.50
C TRP A 56 -10.00 -3.71 14.97
N ILE A 57 -9.82 -5.02 15.19
CA ILE A 57 -8.54 -5.56 15.68
C ILE A 57 -7.43 -5.41 14.64
N ALA A 58 -7.76 -5.57 13.35
CA ALA A 58 -6.80 -5.35 12.26
C ALA A 58 -6.31 -3.90 12.23
N HIS A 59 -7.21 -2.93 12.30
CA HIS A 59 -6.86 -1.51 12.28
C HIS A 59 -6.19 -1.04 13.57
N ASP A 60 -6.60 -1.50 14.76
CA ASP A 60 -5.92 -1.17 16.02
C ASP A 60 -4.45 -1.62 15.98
N MET A 61 -4.19 -2.86 15.51
CA MET A 61 -2.83 -3.36 15.33
C MET A 61 -2.06 -2.54 14.29
N ALA A 62 -2.68 -2.28 13.14
CA ALA A 62 -2.04 -1.59 12.03
C ALA A 62 -1.70 -0.13 12.39
N PHE A 63 -2.60 0.60 13.07
CA PHE A 63 -2.34 1.98 13.50
C PHE A 63 -1.30 2.08 14.61
N ARG A 64 -1.20 1.10 15.50
CA ARG A 64 -0.09 1.04 16.48
C ARG A 64 1.25 0.83 15.78
N LEU A 65 1.30 -0.10 14.82
CA LEU A 65 2.50 -0.33 14.00
C LEU A 65 2.88 0.94 13.21
N LEU A 66 1.89 1.62 12.63
CA LEU A 66 2.06 2.89 11.93
C LEU A 66 2.72 3.95 12.82
N ALA A 67 2.21 4.11 14.05
CA ALA A 67 2.74 5.07 15.02
C ALA A 67 4.19 4.74 15.40
N GLU A 68 4.48 3.47 15.68
CA GLU A 68 5.84 3.01 16.00
C GLU A 68 6.82 3.23 14.85
N LEU A 69 6.43 2.87 13.61
CA LEU A 69 7.26 3.07 12.42
C LEU A 69 7.51 4.56 12.16
N ARG A 70 6.49 5.43 12.29
CA ARG A 70 6.66 6.88 12.13
C ARG A 70 7.65 7.45 13.13
N ILE A 71 7.52 7.06 14.39
CA ILE A 71 8.41 7.51 15.46
C ILE A 71 9.84 7.01 15.21
N ALA A 72 10.01 5.74 14.83
CA ALA A 72 11.32 5.16 14.52
C ALA A 72 11.97 5.90 13.34
N THR A 73 11.25 6.01 12.22
CA THR A 73 11.73 6.70 11.01
C THR A 73 12.09 8.16 11.28
N PHE A 74 11.28 8.88 12.05
CA PHE A 74 11.58 10.26 12.43
C PHE A 74 12.84 10.35 13.30
N ARG A 75 12.98 9.50 14.31
CA ARG A 75 14.18 9.43 15.16
C ARG A 75 15.43 9.11 14.34
N LYS A 76 15.29 8.24 13.35
CA LYS A 76 16.40 7.93 12.45
C LYS A 76 16.82 9.14 11.61
N ILE A 77 15.86 9.88 11.06
CA ILE A 77 16.13 11.13 10.32
C ILE A 77 16.84 12.15 11.24
N ASP A 78 16.40 12.28 12.47
CA ASP A 78 17.02 13.16 13.47
C ASP A 78 18.50 12.79 13.71
N GLN A 79 18.79 11.50 13.86
CA GLN A 79 20.18 11.00 13.99
C GLN A 79 21.04 11.22 12.72
N LEU A 80 20.41 11.24 11.55
CA LEU A 80 21.08 11.46 10.27
C LEU A 80 21.26 12.95 9.94
N ALA A 81 20.54 13.83 10.64
CA ALA A 81 20.56 15.27 10.42
C ALA A 81 21.87 15.89 10.98
N PRO A 82 22.36 17.00 10.39
CA PRO A 82 21.88 17.63 9.15
C PRO A 82 22.54 17.07 7.89
N ALA A 83 23.59 16.23 8.03
CA ALA A 83 24.44 15.78 6.94
C ALA A 83 23.65 15.06 5.81
N TYR A 84 22.71 14.20 6.19
CA TYR A 84 21.87 13.45 5.26
C TYR A 84 20.86 14.36 4.55
N LEU A 85 20.31 15.35 5.26
CA LEU A 85 19.30 16.27 4.74
C LEU A 85 19.82 17.16 3.61
N THR A 86 21.11 17.49 3.63
CA THR A 86 21.71 18.35 2.58
C THR A 86 21.78 17.68 1.21
N ARG A 87 21.66 16.33 1.15
CA ARG A 87 21.73 15.53 -0.07
C ARG A 87 20.38 15.04 -0.58
N ARG A 88 19.34 15.18 0.21
CA ARG A 88 17.99 14.68 -0.08
C ARG A 88 17.00 15.83 -0.14
N ARG A 89 16.01 15.70 -0.99
CA ARG A 89 14.91 16.66 -1.02
C ARG A 89 14.00 16.41 0.19
N THR A 90 13.62 17.48 0.86
CA THR A 90 12.70 17.38 2.02
C THR A 90 11.40 16.66 1.68
N GLY A 91 10.89 16.85 0.45
CA GLY A 91 9.70 16.16 -0.05
C GLY A 91 9.85 14.63 -0.10
N ASP A 92 11.03 14.12 -0.49
CA ASP A 92 11.29 12.68 -0.54
C ASP A 92 11.30 12.06 0.87
N LEU A 93 11.90 12.76 1.84
CA LEU A 93 11.92 12.32 3.24
C LEU A 93 10.53 12.35 3.87
N MET A 94 9.75 13.40 3.58
CA MET A 94 8.36 13.48 4.02
C MET A 94 7.53 12.36 3.42
N ALA A 95 7.74 12.00 2.15
CA ALA A 95 7.06 10.88 1.53
C ALA A 95 7.36 9.54 2.24
N ILE A 96 8.62 9.32 2.66
CA ILE A 96 8.98 8.12 3.43
C ILE A 96 8.26 8.07 4.77
N VAL A 97 8.27 9.17 5.55
CA VAL A 97 7.65 9.23 6.89
C VAL A 97 6.12 9.14 6.85
N THR A 98 5.50 9.63 5.77
CA THR A 98 4.04 9.64 5.64
C THR A 98 3.54 8.52 4.75
N GLN A 99 3.75 8.63 3.44
CA GLN A 99 3.16 7.75 2.44
C GLN A 99 3.69 6.31 2.49
N ASP A 100 5.02 6.13 2.63
CA ASP A 100 5.60 4.79 2.63
C ASP A 100 5.23 4.02 3.91
N VAL A 101 5.22 4.69 5.05
CA VAL A 101 4.79 4.08 6.32
C VAL A 101 3.29 3.76 6.31
N GLU A 102 2.44 4.63 5.73
CA GLU A 102 1.01 4.35 5.51
C GLU A 102 0.78 3.17 4.56
N MET A 103 1.61 3.02 3.53
CA MET A 103 1.52 1.89 2.62
C MET A 103 1.79 0.54 3.32
N ILE A 104 2.72 0.52 4.28
CA ILE A 104 3.01 -0.66 5.11
C ILE A 104 1.82 -0.97 6.04
N GLU A 105 1.23 0.05 6.66
CA GLU A 105 0.02 -0.09 7.49
C GLU A 105 -1.14 -0.66 6.67
N TYR A 106 -1.43 -0.05 5.52
CA TYR A 106 -2.49 -0.46 4.62
C TYR A 106 -2.40 -1.94 4.23
N PHE A 107 -1.19 -2.45 4.03
CA PHE A 107 -0.97 -3.87 3.75
C PHE A 107 -1.51 -4.76 4.88
N PHE A 108 -1.22 -4.45 6.13
CA PHE A 108 -1.68 -5.26 7.26
C PHE A 108 -3.19 -5.18 7.44
N ALA A 109 -3.79 -4.00 7.26
CA ALA A 109 -5.23 -3.80 7.44
C ALA A 109 -6.06 -4.35 6.26
N HIS A 110 -5.57 -4.19 5.01
CA HIS A 110 -6.39 -4.39 3.81
C HIS A 110 -5.88 -5.46 2.84
N THR A 111 -4.70 -6.06 3.06
CA THR A 111 -4.16 -7.08 2.16
C THR A 111 -4.13 -8.45 2.81
N VAL A 112 -3.69 -8.55 4.05
CA VAL A 112 -3.46 -9.84 4.72
C VAL A 112 -4.77 -10.60 4.92
N ALA A 113 -5.80 -9.99 5.49
CA ALA A 113 -7.09 -10.66 5.73
C ALA A 113 -7.80 -11.02 4.43
N PRO A 114 -7.96 -10.14 3.42
CA PRO A 114 -8.50 -10.49 2.11
C PRO A 114 -7.73 -11.62 1.41
N ALA A 115 -6.40 -11.67 1.52
CA ALA A 115 -5.61 -12.76 0.93
C ALA A 115 -5.99 -14.14 1.49
N PHE A 116 -6.26 -14.24 2.79
CA PHE A 116 -6.75 -15.48 3.37
C PHE A 116 -8.17 -15.82 2.93
N VAL A 117 -9.05 -14.82 2.92
CA VAL A 117 -10.46 -14.99 2.52
C VAL A 117 -10.56 -15.41 1.05
N SER A 118 -9.69 -14.89 0.17
CA SER A 118 -9.66 -15.22 -1.26
C SER A 118 -9.30 -16.68 -1.55
N VAL A 119 -8.64 -17.35 -0.62
CA VAL A 119 -8.37 -18.80 -0.71
C VAL A 119 -9.40 -19.63 0.07
N LEU A 120 -9.74 -19.18 1.28
CA LEU A 120 -10.57 -19.95 2.18
C LEU A 120 -12.02 -20.09 1.67
N VAL A 121 -12.63 -18.98 1.19
CA VAL A 121 -14.05 -19.01 0.74
C VAL A 121 -14.25 -19.88 -0.49
N PRO A 122 -13.49 -19.72 -1.59
CA PRO A 122 -13.64 -20.60 -2.74
C PRO A 122 -13.37 -22.07 -2.43
N THR A 123 -12.36 -22.34 -1.58
CA THR A 123 -12.06 -23.71 -1.14
C THR A 123 -13.23 -24.30 -0.35
N ALA A 124 -13.79 -23.55 0.59
CA ALA A 124 -14.97 -23.99 1.36
C ALA A 124 -16.17 -24.27 0.45
N VAL A 125 -16.41 -23.39 -0.53
CA VAL A 125 -17.49 -23.59 -1.52
C VAL A 125 -17.27 -24.83 -2.36
N ILE A 126 -16.06 -25.07 -2.85
CA ILE A 126 -15.73 -26.29 -3.62
C ILE A 126 -15.95 -27.54 -2.76
N VAL A 127 -15.52 -27.53 -1.49
CA VAL A 127 -15.73 -28.65 -0.56
C VAL A 127 -17.21 -28.91 -0.33
N VAL A 128 -18.03 -27.86 -0.16
CA VAL A 128 -19.49 -28.01 -0.04
C VAL A 128 -20.08 -28.60 -1.30
N LEU A 129 -19.73 -28.07 -2.48
CA LEU A 129 -20.22 -28.59 -3.76
C LEU A 129 -19.83 -30.07 -3.99
N LEU A 130 -18.61 -30.47 -3.63
CA LEU A 130 -18.15 -31.84 -3.67
C LEU A 130 -19.00 -32.78 -2.80
N GLY A 131 -19.46 -32.29 -1.67
CA GLY A 131 -20.36 -33.02 -0.77
C GLY A 131 -21.74 -33.32 -1.37
N PHE A 132 -22.21 -32.46 -2.30
CA PHE A 132 -23.46 -32.69 -3.04
C PHE A 132 -23.24 -33.43 -4.36
N SER A 133 -22.27 -33.00 -5.15
CA SER A 133 -21.89 -33.67 -6.39
C SER A 133 -20.53 -33.21 -6.91
N PRO A 134 -19.60 -34.13 -7.23
CA PRO A 134 -18.32 -33.78 -7.88
C PRO A 134 -18.49 -33.02 -9.19
N TRP A 135 -19.57 -33.25 -9.91
CA TRP A 135 -19.85 -32.59 -11.19
C TRP A 135 -20.16 -31.10 -11.03
N MET A 136 -20.77 -30.68 -9.93
CA MET A 136 -21.00 -29.25 -9.65
C MET A 136 -19.70 -28.53 -9.34
N ALA A 137 -18.83 -29.13 -8.53
CA ALA A 137 -17.51 -28.59 -8.25
C ALA A 137 -16.66 -28.50 -9.52
N LEU A 138 -16.69 -29.53 -10.37
CA LEU A 138 -15.99 -29.54 -11.65
C LEU A 138 -16.53 -28.47 -12.61
N ALA A 139 -17.84 -28.23 -12.64
CA ALA A 139 -18.46 -27.22 -13.49
C ALA A 139 -18.06 -25.79 -13.06
N LEU A 140 -17.88 -25.52 -11.77
CA LEU A 140 -17.48 -24.22 -11.24
C LEU A 140 -15.98 -23.96 -11.39
N SER A 141 -15.14 -24.97 -11.17
CA SER A 141 -13.68 -24.85 -11.06
C SER A 141 -13.00 -24.13 -12.23
N PRO A 142 -13.34 -24.37 -13.52
CA PRO A 142 -12.68 -23.69 -14.65
C PRO A 142 -12.87 -22.17 -14.59
N PHE A 143 -14.05 -21.71 -14.18
CA PHE A 143 -14.36 -20.28 -14.09
C PHE A 143 -13.66 -19.62 -12.91
N LEU A 144 -13.58 -20.28 -11.74
CA LEU A 144 -12.79 -19.80 -10.61
C LEU A 144 -11.30 -19.68 -10.97
N ILE A 145 -10.77 -20.68 -11.68
CA ILE A 145 -9.38 -20.67 -12.16
C ILE A 145 -9.18 -19.55 -13.19
N ALA A 146 -10.11 -19.35 -14.12
CA ALA A 146 -10.03 -18.27 -15.10
C ALA A 146 -10.02 -16.88 -14.43
N VAL A 147 -10.87 -16.68 -13.43
CA VAL A 147 -10.89 -15.45 -12.63
C VAL A 147 -9.58 -15.27 -11.88
N ALA A 148 -9.08 -16.31 -11.21
CA ALA A 148 -7.83 -16.25 -10.44
C ALA A 148 -6.60 -15.98 -11.34
N LEU A 149 -6.58 -16.50 -12.57
CA LEU A 149 -5.46 -16.34 -13.50
C LEU A 149 -5.53 -15.04 -14.32
N SER A 150 -6.72 -14.47 -14.53
CA SER A 150 -6.90 -13.29 -15.38
C SER A 150 -6.00 -12.09 -15.00
N PRO A 151 -5.75 -11.76 -13.73
CA PRO A 151 -4.87 -10.68 -13.35
C PRO A 151 -3.41 -10.92 -13.74
N PHE A 152 -2.96 -12.16 -13.62
CA PHE A 152 -1.58 -12.54 -13.97
C PHE A 152 -1.33 -12.47 -15.47
N LEU A 153 -2.32 -12.88 -16.27
CA LEU A 153 -2.23 -12.84 -17.73
C LEU A 153 -2.22 -11.42 -18.31
N MET A 154 -2.86 -10.48 -17.62
CA MET A 154 -2.98 -9.08 -18.07
C MET A 154 -1.97 -8.15 -17.41
N ARG A 155 -1.21 -8.63 -16.43
CA ARG A 155 -0.33 -7.84 -15.55
C ARG A 155 0.64 -6.95 -16.32
N ASP A 156 1.44 -7.51 -17.21
CA ASP A 156 2.52 -6.78 -17.89
C ASP A 156 1.98 -5.60 -18.69
N ARG A 157 0.83 -5.77 -19.32
CA ARG A 157 0.18 -4.71 -20.10
C ARG A 157 -0.42 -3.62 -19.19
N VAL A 158 -1.07 -4.02 -18.11
CA VAL A 158 -1.64 -3.09 -17.11
C VAL A 158 -0.51 -2.29 -16.44
N ASP A 159 0.58 -2.94 -16.04
CA ASP A 159 1.72 -2.31 -15.39
C ASP A 159 2.43 -1.31 -16.32
N GLN A 160 2.65 -1.67 -17.59
CA GLN A 160 3.25 -0.77 -18.58
C GLN A 160 2.39 0.46 -18.86
N LEU A 161 1.09 0.27 -19.08
CA LEU A 161 0.17 1.38 -19.34
C LEU A 161 0.02 2.26 -18.11
N GLY A 162 -0.09 1.66 -16.93
CA GLY A 162 -0.16 2.37 -15.65
C GLY A 162 1.10 3.18 -15.34
N SER A 163 2.29 2.64 -15.63
CA SER A 163 3.56 3.36 -15.47
C SER A 163 3.61 4.60 -16.36
N ARG A 164 3.29 4.46 -17.66
CA ARG A 164 3.26 5.59 -18.62
C ARG A 164 2.24 6.67 -18.20
N ALA A 165 1.06 6.27 -17.73
CA ALA A 165 0.03 7.19 -17.28
C ALA A 165 0.49 7.96 -16.02
N ARG A 166 1.14 7.27 -15.06
CA ARG A 166 1.71 7.89 -13.85
C ARG A 166 2.85 8.86 -14.18
N GLU A 167 3.74 8.51 -15.11
CA GLU A 167 4.83 9.38 -15.56
C GLU A 167 4.28 10.66 -16.18
N ALA A 168 3.31 10.56 -17.08
CA ALA A 168 2.67 11.73 -17.68
C ALA A 168 1.91 12.59 -16.64
N ALA A 169 1.29 11.97 -15.63
CA ALA A 169 0.69 12.70 -14.52
C ALA A 169 1.75 13.46 -13.70
N GLY A 170 2.92 12.84 -13.48
CA GLY A 170 4.06 13.48 -12.81
C GLY A 170 4.58 14.70 -13.58
N GLU A 171 4.77 14.58 -14.90
CA GLU A 171 5.19 15.69 -15.75
C GLU A 171 4.20 16.88 -15.70
N LEU A 172 2.89 16.57 -15.81
CA LEU A 172 1.82 17.55 -15.69
C LEU A 172 1.82 18.26 -14.34
N SER A 173 1.94 17.49 -13.26
CA SER A 173 1.98 18.02 -11.89
C SER A 173 3.22 18.87 -11.64
N ALA A 174 4.40 18.46 -12.10
CA ALA A 174 5.62 19.23 -11.99
C ALA A 174 5.49 20.57 -12.70
N HIS A 175 4.97 20.57 -13.96
CA HIS A 175 4.74 21.81 -14.69
C HIS A 175 3.73 22.74 -14.00
N ALA A 176 2.67 22.19 -13.41
CA ALA A 176 1.69 22.96 -12.63
C ALA A 176 2.34 23.61 -11.40
N ILE A 177 3.12 22.84 -10.63
CA ILE A 177 3.83 23.33 -9.44
C ILE A 177 4.81 24.44 -9.82
N ASP A 178 5.65 24.23 -10.85
CA ASP A 178 6.61 25.22 -11.34
C ASP A 178 5.90 26.51 -11.80
N SER A 179 4.73 26.37 -12.46
CA SER A 179 3.95 27.52 -12.92
C SER A 179 3.33 28.31 -11.77
N ILE A 180 2.85 27.62 -10.71
CA ILE A 180 2.31 28.28 -9.52
C ILE A 180 3.42 28.97 -8.73
N GLN A 181 4.57 28.34 -8.57
CA GLN A 181 5.71 28.91 -7.83
C GLN A 181 6.30 30.10 -8.58
N GLY A 182 6.39 30.03 -9.92
CA GLY A 182 6.90 31.12 -10.77
C GLY A 182 5.82 32.04 -11.34
N ILE A 183 4.64 32.15 -10.71
CA ILE A 183 3.51 32.93 -11.28
C ILE A 183 3.84 34.43 -11.43
N ALA A 184 4.64 34.99 -10.52
CA ALA A 184 5.04 36.38 -10.58
C ALA A 184 5.95 36.66 -11.80
N GLU A 185 6.89 35.76 -12.08
CA GLU A 185 7.78 35.82 -13.21
C GLU A 185 7.03 35.63 -14.54
N ILE A 186 6.11 34.66 -14.59
CA ILE A 186 5.25 34.41 -15.76
C ILE A 186 4.45 35.67 -16.10
N ARG A 187 3.89 36.33 -15.08
CA ARG A 187 3.18 37.61 -15.26
C ARG A 187 4.07 38.74 -15.66
N ALA A 188 5.25 38.87 -15.04
CA ALA A 188 6.19 39.94 -15.35
C ALA A 188 6.70 39.87 -16.80
N PHE A 189 6.89 38.64 -17.32
CA PHE A 189 7.35 38.42 -18.70
C PHE A 189 6.21 38.17 -19.69
N GLN A 190 4.94 38.23 -19.27
CA GLN A 190 3.73 38.02 -20.11
C GLN A 190 3.75 36.67 -20.86
N ASP A 191 4.24 35.60 -20.21
CA ASP A 191 4.44 34.26 -20.80
C ASP A 191 3.29 33.29 -20.53
N GLU A 192 2.12 33.79 -20.10
CA GLU A 192 0.96 32.95 -19.73
C GLU A 192 0.47 32.10 -20.89
N GLY A 193 0.46 32.69 -22.11
CA GLY A 193 -0.03 31.98 -23.30
C GLY A 193 0.84 30.76 -23.64
N ARG A 194 2.14 30.86 -23.58
CA ARG A 194 3.07 29.75 -23.85
C ARG A 194 2.99 28.69 -22.75
N ARG A 195 2.98 29.12 -21.49
CA ARG A 195 2.87 28.20 -20.33
C ARG A 195 1.52 27.48 -20.34
N GLY A 196 0.42 28.17 -20.64
CA GLY A 196 -0.91 27.57 -20.76
C GLY A 196 -1.00 26.55 -21.89
N SER A 197 -0.49 26.89 -23.09
CA SER A 197 -0.49 25.94 -24.22
C SER A 197 0.35 24.69 -23.94
N PHE A 198 1.46 24.83 -23.21
CA PHE A 198 2.26 23.66 -22.81
C PHE A 198 1.56 22.81 -21.77
N PHE A 199 0.86 23.43 -20.82
CA PHE A 199 -0.01 22.71 -19.86
C PHE A 199 -1.09 21.90 -20.59
N ASP A 200 -1.78 22.50 -21.59
CA ASP A 200 -2.79 21.83 -22.39
C ASP A 200 -2.23 20.62 -23.16
N GLN A 201 -0.99 20.73 -23.68
CA GLN A 201 -0.30 19.60 -24.32
C GLN A 201 -0.01 18.47 -23.33
N LEU A 202 0.51 18.79 -22.14
CA LEU A 202 0.77 17.79 -21.11
C LEU A 202 -0.53 17.13 -20.61
N ALA A 203 -1.60 17.92 -20.42
CA ALA A 203 -2.90 17.40 -20.04
C ALA A 203 -3.48 16.46 -21.11
N SER A 204 -3.39 16.85 -22.39
CA SER A 204 -3.83 16.02 -23.51
C SER A 204 -3.01 14.71 -23.60
N ARG A 205 -1.68 14.79 -23.43
CA ARG A 205 -0.81 13.62 -23.37
C ARG A 205 -1.17 12.71 -22.21
N HIS A 206 -1.39 13.26 -21.02
CA HIS A 206 -1.82 12.48 -19.86
C HIS A 206 -3.13 11.73 -20.13
N ILE A 207 -4.15 12.41 -20.69
CA ILE A 207 -5.43 11.78 -21.04
C ILE A 207 -5.24 10.65 -22.06
N SER A 208 -4.46 10.88 -23.12
CA SER A 208 -4.20 9.88 -24.18
C SER A 208 -3.50 8.62 -23.67
N LEU A 209 -2.67 8.73 -22.62
CA LEU A 209 -2.00 7.59 -21.98
C LEU A 209 -2.87 6.95 -20.88
N ARG A 210 -3.72 7.72 -20.22
CA ARG A 210 -4.61 7.23 -19.17
C ARG A 210 -5.79 6.43 -19.72
N LEU A 211 -6.36 6.82 -20.85
CA LEU A 211 -7.50 6.13 -21.46
C LEU A 211 -7.22 4.65 -21.77
N PRO A 212 -6.10 4.28 -22.46
CA PRO A 212 -5.79 2.87 -22.70
C PRO A 212 -5.56 2.06 -21.41
N TYR A 213 -5.04 2.70 -20.37
CA TYR A 213 -4.91 2.06 -19.05
C TYR A 213 -6.27 1.72 -18.45
N PHE A 214 -7.22 2.68 -18.46
CA PHE A 214 -8.58 2.44 -17.99
C PHE A 214 -9.34 1.43 -18.84
N GLU A 215 -9.17 1.46 -20.17
CA GLU A 215 -9.73 0.46 -21.07
C GLU A 215 -9.31 -0.94 -20.67
N GLN A 216 -8.00 -1.14 -20.38
CA GLN A 216 -7.47 -2.43 -19.96
C GLN A 216 -8.02 -2.89 -18.59
N LEU A 217 -8.16 -1.97 -17.62
CA LEU A 217 -8.77 -2.27 -16.33
C LEU A 217 -10.25 -2.62 -16.47
N THR A 218 -11.00 -1.86 -17.30
CA THR A 218 -12.43 -2.12 -17.57
C THR A 218 -12.62 -3.46 -18.27
N LEU A 219 -11.75 -3.79 -19.24
CA LEU A 219 -11.77 -5.10 -19.91
C LEU A 219 -11.56 -6.22 -18.89
N GLN A 220 -10.58 -6.09 -18.01
CA GLN A 220 -10.34 -7.06 -16.94
C GLN A 220 -11.57 -7.24 -16.05
N GLN A 221 -12.19 -6.14 -15.61
CA GLN A 221 -13.39 -6.18 -14.79
C GLN A 221 -14.56 -6.84 -15.53
N SER A 222 -14.77 -6.51 -16.80
CA SER A 222 -15.83 -7.12 -17.61
C SER A 222 -15.62 -8.62 -17.81
N LEU A 223 -14.38 -9.08 -17.99
CA LEU A 223 -14.07 -10.51 -18.06
C LEU A 223 -14.38 -11.23 -16.75
N LEU A 224 -14.08 -10.61 -15.60
CA LEU A 224 -14.44 -11.17 -14.29
C LEU A 224 -15.96 -11.33 -14.15
N GLU A 225 -16.75 -10.35 -14.58
CA GLU A 225 -18.22 -10.41 -14.56
C GLU A 225 -18.74 -11.52 -15.47
N VAL A 226 -18.21 -11.64 -16.68
CA VAL A 226 -18.57 -12.72 -17.63
C VAL A 226 -18.26 -14.09 -17.04
N PHE A 227 -17.06 -14.31 -16.50
CA PHE A 227 -16.70 -15.60 -15.90
C PHE A 227 -17.53 -15.91 -14.67
N THR A 228 -17.87 -14.92 -13.85
CA THR A 228 -18.76 -15.08 -12.70
C THR A 228 -20.16 -15.50 -13.14
N GLY A 229 -20.74 -14.82 -14.17
CA GLY A 229 -22.03 -15.17 -14.73
C GLY A 229 -22.07 -16.55 -15.34
N LEU A 230 -21.05 -16.90 -16.15
CA LEU A 230 -20.94 -18.23 -16.78
C LEU A 230 -20.71 -19.34 -15.73
N GLY A 231 -19.92 -19.08 -14.69
CA GLY A 231 -19.72 -20.01 -13.57
C GLY A 231 -21.02 -20.30 -12.82
N GLY A 232 -21.80 -19.23 -12.52
CA GLY A 232 -23.13 -19.38 -11.92
C GLY A 232 -24.07 -20.19 -12.82
N LEU A 233 -24.12 -19.89 -14.12
CA LEU A 233 -24.92 -20.61 -15.10
C LEU A 233 -24.49 -22.08 -15.20
N ALA A 234 -23.20 -22.38 -15.18
CA ALA A 234 -22.67 -23.75 -15.23
C ALA A 234 -23.12 -24.57 -13.99
N VAL A 235 -23.13 -23.95 -12.80
CA VAL A 235 -23.63 -24.61 -11.58
C VAL A 235 -25.12 -24.84 -11.66
N VAL A 236 -25.90 -23.85 -12.10
CA VAL A 236 -27.37 -23.98 -12.27
C VAL A 236 -27.71 -25.08 -13.27
N THR A 237 -27.10 -25.09 -14.45
CA THR A 237 -27.38 -26.08 -15.49
C THR A 237 -26.98 -27.49 -15.07
N THR A 238 -25.79 -27.65 -14.47
CA THR A 238 -25.32 -28.94 -13.94
C THR A 238 -26.23 -29.42 -12.82
N GLY A 239 -26.59 -28.52 -11.91
CA GLY A 239 -27.48 -28.84 -10.80
C GLY A 239 -28.88 -29.23 -11.27
N ALA A 240 -29.44 -28.55 -12.29
CA ALA A 240 -30.74 -28.89 -12.88
C ALA A 240 -30.71 -30.29 -13.56
N LEU A 241 -29.61 -30.62 -14.26
CA LEU A 241 -29.41 -31.95 -14.83
C LEU A 241 -29.31 -33.05 -13.76
N LEU A 242 -28.61 -32.78 -12.67
CA LEU A 242 -28.49 -33.72 -11.54
C LEU A 242 -29.81 -33.89 -10.79
N THR A 243 -30.59 -32.81 -10.67
CA THR A 243 -31.94 -32.84 -10.09
C THR A 243 -32.89 -33.66 -10.96
N SER A 244 -32.86 -33.50 -12.29
CA SER A 244 -33.71 -34.31 -13.19
C SER A 244 -33.38 -35.82 -13.15
N ARG A 245 -32.14 -36.18 -12.75
CA ARG A 245 -31.70 -37.56 -12.52
C ARG A 245 -31.95 -38.05 -11.11
N GLY A 246 -32.54 -37.25 -10.22
CA GLY A 246 -32.80 -37.58 -8.83
C GLY A 246 -31.55 -37.61 -7.93
N SER A 247 -30.40 -37.10 -8.42
CA SER A 247 -29.14 -37.13 -7.66
C SER A 247 -28.99 -35.98 -6.69
N VAL A 248 -29.69 -34.86 -6.90
CA VAL A 248 -29.67 -33.67 -6.05
C VAL A 248 -31.10 -33.18 -5.84
N ASP A 249 -31.46 -32.83 -4.59
CA ASP A 249 -32.78 -32.29 -4.30
C ASP A 249 -32.94 -30.89 -4.93
N PRO A 250 -34.04 -30.65 -5.69
CA PRO A 250 -34.33 -29.35 -6.28
C PRO A 250 -34.35 -28.19 -5.28
N ALA A 251 -34.69 -28.45 -4.00
CA ALA A 251 -34.77 -27.41 -2.97
C ALA A 251 -33.37 -26.87 -2.57
N VAL A 252 -32.31 -27.61 -2.82
CA VAL A 252 -30.93 -27.23 -2.46
C VAL A 252 -30.27 -26.42 -3.59
N LEU A 253 -30.79 -26.51 -4.84
CA LEU A 253 -30.19 -25.86 -6.00
C LEU A 253 -30.01 -24.33 -5.87
N PRO A 254 -30.99 -23.55 -5.37
CA PRO A 254 -30.79 -22.11 -5.17
C PRO A 254 -29.65 -21.81 -4.21
N LEU A 255 -29.49 -22.60 -3.13
CA LEU A 255 -28.38 -22.46 -2.20
C LEU A 255 -27.05 -22.63 -2.91
N LEU A 256 -26.88 -23.76 -3.58
CA LEU A 256 -25.61 -24.11 -4.23
C LEU A 256 -25.22 -23.08 -5.28
N THR A 257 -26.22 -22.47 -5.94
CA THR A 257 -26.01 -21.37 -6.89
C THR A 257 -25.51 -20.10 -6.19
N ILE A 258 -26.18 -19.67 -5.13
CA ILE A 258 -25.77 -18.47 -4.36
C ILE A 258 -24.37 -18.67 -3.77
N LEU A 259 -24.11 -19.85 -3.23
CA LEU A 259 -22.83 -20.20 -2.65
C LEU A 259 -21.72 -20.20 -3.72
N ALA A 260 -21.98 -20.77 -4.90
CA ALA A 260 -21.06 -20.76 -6.02
C ALA A 260 -20.73 -19.34 -6.49
N MET A 261 -21.73 -18.48 -6.61
CA MET A 261 -21.51 -17.07 -6.96
C MET A 261 -20.72 -16.30 -5.89
N ALA A 262 -20.94 -16.59 -4.61
CA ALA A 262 -20.22 -15.96 -3.51
C ALA A 262 -18.72 -16.28 -3.50
N ALA A 263 -18.29 -17.39 -4.13
CA ALA A 263 -16.89 -17.78 -4.24
C ALA A 263 -16.07 -16.83 -5.17
N PHE A 264 -16.72 -16.14 -6.10
CA PHE A 264 -16.02 -15.28 -7.06
C PHE A 264 -15.53 -13.96 -6.45
N LEU A 265 -16.29 -13.37 -5.52
CA LEU A 265 -15.97 -12.08 -4.89
C LEU A 265 -14.53 -12.05 -4.30
N PRO A 266 -14.15 -12.99 -3.42
CA PRO A 266 -12.80 -12.98 -2.85
C PRO A 266 -11.70 -13.26 -3.87
N ILE A 267 -11.98 -14.08 -4.89
CA ILE A 267 -10.99 -14.39 -5.93
C ILE A 267 -10.69 -13.16 -6.79
N SER A 268 -11.69 -12.33 -7.08
CA SER A 268 -11.50 -11.10 -7.85
C SER A 268 -10.56 -10.10 -7.15
N GLU A 269 -10.41 -10.17 -5.84
CA GLU A 269 -9.50 -9.33 -5.05
C GLU A 269 -8.03 -9.75 -5.17
N ILE A 270 -7.72 -10.94 -5.70
CA ILE A 270 -6.33 -11.45 -5.81
C ILE A 270 -5.44 -10.50 -6.62
N ALA A 271 -5.97 -9.88 -7.68
CA ALA A 271 -5.22 -8.91 -8.48
C ALA A 271 -4.83 -7.67 -7.68
N GLU A 272 -5.76 -7.17 -6.88
CA GLU A 272 -5.55 -6.02 -6.00
C GLU A 272 -4.50 -6.34 -4.94
N ILE A 273 -4.60 -7.52 -4.31
CA ILE A 273 -3.64 -8.04 -3.34
C ILE A 273 -2.23 -8.08 -3.94
N GLY A 274 -2.08 -8.60 -5.17
CA GLY A 274 -0.79 -8.67 -5.86
C GLY A 274 -0.17 -7.29 -6.13
N ARG A 275 -0.97 -6.33 -6.54
CA ARG A 275 -0.54 -4.94 -6.77
C ARG A 275 -0.16 -4.27 -5.45
N GLN A 276 -1.01 -4.38 -4.44
CA GLN A 276 -0.77 -3.84 -3.11
C GLN A 276 0.52 -4.38 -2.47
N LEU A 277 0.79 -5.67 -2.64
CA LEU A 277 2.02 -6.28 -2.17
C LEU A 277 3.25 -5.69 -2.86
N ALA A 278 3.20 -5.46 -4.18
CA ALA A 278 4.30 -4.85 -4.92
C ALA A 278 4.60 -3.40 -4.45
N ASP A 279 3.54 -2.61 -4.25
CA ASP A 279 3.66 -1.23 -3.76
C ASP A 279 4.20 -1.20 -2.34
N THR A 280 3.71 -2.06 -1.45
CA THR A 280 4.19 -2.21 -0.07
C THR A 280 5.66 -2.63 -0.02
N LEU A 281 6.09 -3.58 -0.87
CA LEU A 281 7.51 -3.96 -0.95
C LEU A 281 8.39 -2.81 -1.40
N GLY A 282 7.90 -1.96 -2.32
CA GLY A 282 8.58 -0.73 -2.72
C GLY A 282 8.75 0.26 -1.56
N ALA A 283 7.68 0.53 -0.82
CA ALA A 283 7.67 1.37 0.36
C ALA A 283 8.59 0.81 1.47
N THR A 284 8.46 -0.48 1.76
CA THR A 284 9.29 -1.17 2.77
C THR A 284 10.78 -1.05 2.45
N ARG A 285 11.18 -1.20 1.19
CA ARG A 285 12.58 -1.04 0.78
C ARG A 285 13.11 0.38 1.04
N ARG A 286 12.29 1.42 0.82
CA ARG A 286 12.71 2.81 1.08
C ARG A 286 12.83 3.09 2.58
N VAL A 287 11.88 2.64 3.38
CA VAL A 287 11.94 2.75 4.86
C VAL A 287 13.15 1.96 5.38
N TYR A 288 13.36 0.73 4.92
CA TYR A 288 14.49 -0.11 5.31
C TYR A 288 15.85 0.51 4.92
N ALA A 289 15.95 1.11 3.74
CA ALA A 289 17.16 1.80 3.30
C ALA A 289 17.48 2.99 4.21
N LEU A 290 16.46 3.76 4.61
CA LEU A 290 16.64 4.86 5.55
C LEU A 290 17.06 4.39 6.94
N GLU A 291 16.44 3.33 7.47
CA GLU A 291 16.77 2.77 8.78
C GLU A 291 18.21 2.25 8.84
N ASN A 292 18.72 1.69 7.75
CA ASN A 292 20.09 1.16 7.66
C ASN A 292 21.13 2.18 7.17
N GLU A 293 20.71 3.43 6.91
CA GLU A 293 21.68 4.47 6.56
C GLU A 293 22.64 4.71 7.72
N PRO A 294 23.98 4.70 7.49
CA PRO A 294 24.95 4.93 8.55
C PRO A 294 24.83 6.34 9.10
N VAL A 295 24.88 6.47 10.43
CA VAL A 295 24.84 7.78 11.09
C VAL A 295 26.15 8.50 10.79
N PRO A 296 26.10 9.72 10.18
CA PRO A 296 27.31 10.42 9.71
C PRO A 296 28.25 10.84 10.83
N VAL A 297 27.68 11.14 12.00
CA VAL A 297 28.43 11.57 13.19
C VAL A 297 27.94 10.75 14.38
N ALA A 298 28.75 9.80 14.83
CA ALA A 298 28.41 8.99 15.99
C ALA A 298 28.65 9.76 17.29
N ASP A 299 27.70 9.72 18.21
CA ASP A 299 27.88 10.29 19.54
C ASP A 299 28.99 9.55 20.29
N GLY A 300 29.80 10.32 21.01
CA GLY A 300 30.81 9.78 21.90
C GLY A 300 30.22 9.20 23.19
N PRO A 301 31.05 8.76 24.13
CA PRO A 301 30.62 8.12 25.40
C PRO A 301 29.87 9.05 26.37
N GLY A 302 29.51 10.27 25.95
CA GLY A 302 28.69 11.17 26.75
C GLY A 302 29.40 11.78 27.96
N VAL A 303 30.69 12.07 27.84
CA VAL A 303 31.44 12.75 28.92
C VAL A 303 31.04 14.22 28.96
N VAL A 304 30.34 14.61 30.00
CA VAL A 304 30.04 16.03 30.27
C VAL A 304 31.35 16.71 30.71
N LEU A 305 31.90 17.54 29.83
CA LEU A 305 33.03 18.40 30.19
C LEU A 305 32.52 19.50 31.11
N ASN A 306 32.82 19.42 32.40
CA ASN A 306 32.48 20.47 33.37
C ASN A 306 33.57 21.55 33.33
N THR A 307 33.65 22.26 32.18
CA THR A 307 34.60 23.36 32.00
C THR A 307 33.86 24.70 32.15
N ARG A 308 34.29 25.52 33.08
CA ARG A 308 33.77 26.90 33.26
C ARG A 308 34.17 27.81 32.08
N ASP A 309 35.29 27.48 31.41
CA ASP A 309 35.88 28.28 30.34
C ASP A 309 36.28 27.35 29.13
N PRO A 310 35.34 26.98 28.28
CA PRO A 310 35.64 26.11 27.14
C PRO A 310 36.43 26.86 26.06
N SER A 311 37.55 26.33 25.63
CA SER A 311 38.30 26.75 24.44
C SER A 311 38.03 25.79 23.27
N LEU A 312 38.07 26.32 22.06
CA LEU A 312 37.98 25.52 20.83
C LEU A 312 39.31 25.60 20.09
N LEU A 313 39.88 24.45 19.76
CA LEU A 313 41.17 24.35 19.05
C LEU A 313 40.99 23.49 17.80
N LEU A 314 41.25 24.11 16.65
CA LEU A 314 41.32 23.44 15.36
C LEU A 314 42.81 23.25 15.00
N ARG A 315 43.22 22.04 14.61
CA ARG A 315 44.57 21.74 14.20
C ARG A 315 44.58 21.02 12.85
N GLY A 316 45.00 21.70 11.80
CA GLY A 316 45.15 21.12 10.48
C GLY A 316 43.84 20.51 9.92
N VAL A 317 42.69 21.11 10.22
CA VAL A 317 41.39 20.56 9.82
C VAL A 317 41.25 20.58 8.33
N THR A 318 41.05 19.38 7.77
CA THR A 318 40.74 19.18 6.36
C THR A 318 39.35 18.60 6.23
N PHE A 319 38.58 19.06 5.23
CA PHE A 319 37.22 18.56 5.03
C PHE A 319 36.78 18.67 3.58
N ASN A 320 36.10 17.64 3.11
CA ASN A 320 35.30 17.65 1.88
C ASN A 320 33.91 17.07 2.17
N TYR A 321 32.89 17.60 1.51
CA TYR A 321 31.56 16.99 1.59
C TYR A 321 31.59 15.61 0.93
N PRO A 322 30.97 14.60 1.56
CA PRO A 322 30.90 13.27 0.98
C PRO A 322 30.32 13.30 -0.43
N GLY A 323 30.97 12.59 -1.37
CA GLY A 323 30.63 12.58 -2.80
C GLY A 323 31.22 13.73 -3.62
N HIS A 324 31.97 14.66 -2.99
CA HIS A 324 32.74 15.70 -3.68
C HIS A 324 34.23 15.47 -3.48
N ASN A 325 35.00 15.51 -4.57
CA ASN A 325 36.46 15.33 -4.52
C ASN A 325 37.21 16.62 -4.16
N GLN A 326 36.52 17.76 -4.15
CA GLN A 326 37.13 19.04 -3.88
C GLN A 326 37.16 19.32 -2.38
N LEU A 327 38.35 19.63 -1.84
CA LEU A 327 38.50 20.07 -0.46
C LEU A 327 37.83 21.43 -0.28
N VAL A 328 36.95 21.53 0.70
CA VAL A 328 36.30 22.79 1.13
C VAL A 328 37.13 23.48 2.19
N LEU A 329 37.75 22.70 3.09
CA LEU A 329 38.71 23.18 4.07
C LEU A 329 40.03 22.40 3.87
N ASN A 330 41.14 23.10 3.89
CA ASN A 330 42.47 22.49 3.74
C ASN A 330 43.39 22.99 4.84
N GLN A 331 43.74 22.10 5.78
CA GLN A 331 44.65 22.33 6.89
C GLN A 331 44.37 23.61 7.71
N VAL A 332 43.10 23.87 7.99
CA VAL A 332 42.70 25.06 8.77
C VAL A 332 43.05 24.87 10.24
N SER A 333 43.80 25.83 10.79
CA SER A 333 44.15 25.85 12.21
C SER A 333 43.73 27.20 12.81
N CYS A 334 43.02 27.17 13.91
CA CYS A 334 42.70 28.34 14.72
C CYS A 334 42.39 27.97 16.17
N GLU A 335 42.56 28.91 17.06
CA GLU A 335 42.22 28.77 18.48
C GLU A 335 41.22 29.85 18.87
N ILE A 336 40.19 29.46 19.59
CA ILE A 336 39.15 30.34 20.10
C ILE A 336 39.19 30.22 21.62
N SER A 337 39.63 31.29 22.30
CA SER A 337 39.71 31.34 23.75
C SER A 337 38.34 31.54 24.39
N PRO A 338 38.16 31.15 25.68
CA PRO A 338 36.91 31.37 26.39
C PRO A 338 36.49 32.83 26.33
N GLY A 339 35.20 33.09 26.06
CA GLY A 339 34.62 34.44 25.98
C GLY A 339 35.03 35.25 24.72
N GLN A 340 35.88 34.70 23.85
CA GLN A 340 36.31 35.38 22.62
C GLN A 340 35.25 35.28 21.51
N SER A 341 35.01 36.39 20.82
CA SER A 341 34.22 36.43 19.58
C SER A 341 35.13 36.52 18.36
N ILE A 342 34.98 35.61 17.40
CA ILE A 342 35.74 35.60 16.17
C ILE A 342 34.81 35.81 14.97
N ALA A 343 35.21 36.66 14.02
CA ALA A 343 34.51 36.84 12.75
C ALA A 343 35.22 36.04 11.62
N LEU A 344 34.47 35.16 10.95
CA LEU A 344 34.92 34.46 9.74
C LEU A 344 34.62 35.33 8.51
N VAL A 345 35.63 35.86 7.87
CA VAL A 345 35.51 36.74 6.69
C VAL A 345 36.14 36.09 5.48
N GLY A 346 35.63 36.41 4.29
CA GLY A 346 36.14 35.89 3.01
C GLY A 346 35.05 35.84 1.92
N PRO A 347 35.43 35.57 0.67
CA PRO A 347 34.49 35.50 -0.45
C PRO A 347 33.46 34.38 -0.27
N SER A 348 32.39 34.44 -1.11
CA SER A 348 31.40 33.34 -1.14
C SER A 348 32.10 32.05 -1.59
N GLY A 349 31.76 30.91 -0.93
CA GLY A 349 32.42 29.64 -1.23
C GLY A 349 33.74 29.37 -0.48
N ALA A 350 34.27 30.31 0.32
CA ALA A 350 35.53 30.14 1.07
C ALA A 350 35.46 29.15 2.23
N GLY A 351 34.36 28.40 2.43
CA GLY A 351 34.23 27.40 3.49
C GLY A 351 33.82 27.92 4.87
N LYS A 352 33.40 29.18 5.01
CA LYS A 352 33.02 29.81 6.31
C LYS A 352 31.89 29.05 7.00
N THR A 353 30.81 28.77 6.29
CA THR A 353 29.66 28.01 6.80
C THR A 353 30.04 26.58 7.11
N THR A 354 30.90 25.97 6.30
CA THR A 354 31.41 24.60 6.53
C THR A 354 32.22 24.52 7.82
N LEU A 355 33.08 25.51 8.10
CA LEU A 355 33.83 25.58 9.33
C LEU A 355 32.90 25.73 10.55
N ALA A 356 31.88 26.60 10.47
CA ALA A 356 30.89 26.74 11.53
C ALA A 356 30.11 25.42 11.77
N HIS A 357 29.76 24.70 10.72
CA HIS A 357 29.10 23.40 10.82
C HIS A 357 29.99 22.34 11.47
N LEU A 358 31.30 22.31 11.17
CA LEU A 358 32.25 21.40 11.83
C LEU A 358 32.41 21.73 13.33
N LEU A 359 32.43 23.02 13.68
CA LEU A 359 32.45 23.43 15.09
C LEU A 359 31.22 23.00 15.85
N MET A 360 30.05 22.96 15.20
CA MET A 360 28.82 22.39 15.76
C MET A 360 28.75 20.87 15.67
N ARG A 361 29.77 20.24 15.10
CA ARG A 361 29.88 18.80 14.87
C ARG A 361 28.71 18.23 14.05
N PHE A 362 28.28 18.97 13.04
CA PHE A 362 27.31 18.45 12.07
C PHE A 362 27.93 17.43 11.09
N TRP A 363 29.26 17.48 10.94
CA TRP A 363 30.12 16.52 10.27
C TRP A 363 31.41 16.35 11.07
N ASP A 364 32.02 15.19 10.95
CA ASP A 364 33.38 14.99 11.45
C ASP A 364 34.39 15.41 10.34
N PRO A 365 35.54 15.99 10.68
CA PRO A 365 36.59 16.29 9.72
C PRO A 365 37.15 15.00 9.08
N THR A 366 37.75 15.17 7.89
CA THR A 366 38.31 14.04 7.10
C THR A 366 39.66 13.61 7.65
#